data_a7efb13461c9949d8091889c1dd8448f
#
_entry.id   a7efb13461c9949d8091889c1dd8448f
#
_cell.length_a   1.000
_cell.length_b   1.000
_cell.length_c   1.000
_cell.angle_alpha   90.00
_cell.angle_beta   90.00
_cell.angle_gamma   90.00
#
_symmetry.space_group_name_H-M   'P 1'
#
loop_
_entity.id
_entity.type
_entity.pdbx_description
1 polymer ?
#
loop_
_entity_poly.entity_id
_entity_poly.type
_entity_poly.pdbx_seq_one_letter_code
_entity_poly.pdbx_strand_id
1 'polypeptide(L)'
;MNPRKPQRSTLATASILLSALIATSAAQKVDPPQIHAARQALAAKQYQHAEELFAAYVKTHPGNIDGEEGIGDAELGLHEYEAAEIQYRSVVSAQPEFWIAHKNLVIVEAALARWGEFDRERALLRGARQRGARGIDTRESDVIDTFDVRGEHWIVREYYEPVGRSLTRYNFEYFGPDGRVRDYVSLESAEAAHRALTPSPNVLIGVAPRTEPAIKDFALNYYTGKSHGTIKLYPQGEPHYEHVRADLLHWLRTHPTPAP
;
A
#
# COMPACT_ATOMS: atom_id res chain seq x y z
N MET A 1 -42.61 -18.68 79.49
CA MET A 1 -41.18 -18.38 79.77
C MET A 1 -40.38 -18.91 78.59
N ASN A 2 -39.88 -18.03 77.77
CA ASN A 2 -39.21 -18.40 76.54
C ASN A 2 -37.84 -17.67 76.54
N PRO A 3 -36.70 -18.36 76.53
CA PRO A 3 -35.39 -17.73 76.64
C PRO A 3 -34.96 -17.18 75.26
N ARG A 4 -34.57 -15.91 75.25
CA ARG A 4 -34.01 -15.18 74.12
C ARG A 4 -32.64 -15.76 73.72
N LYS A 5 -32.46 -16.09 72.40
CA LYS A 5 -31.16 -16.41 71.79
C LYS A 5 -30.36 -15.14 71.58
N PRO A 6 -29.04 -15.14 71.77
CA PRO A 6 -28.20 -13.99 71.45
C PRO A 6 -27.95 -13.84 69.95
N GLN A 7 -28.12 -12.62 69.48
CA GLN A 7 -27.71 -12.24 68.11
C GLN A 7 -26.18 -12.21 68.02
N ARG A 8 -25.66 -12.97 67.09
CA ARG A 8 -24.24 -12.85 66.65
C ARG A 8 -24.15 -11.74 65.61
N SER A 9 -23.47 -10.66 65.96
CA SER A 9 -23.05 -9.62 65.04
C SER A 9 -21.92 -10.15 64.11
N THR A 10 -22.22 -10.36 62.89
CA THR A 10 -21.18 -10.62 61.86
C THR A 10 -20.62 -9.28 61.37
N LEU A 11 -19.38 -9.00 61.79
CA LEU A 11 -18.57 -7.93 61.20
C LEU A 11 -18.21 -8.33 59.77
N ALA A 12 -18.83 -7.67 58.80
CA ALA A 12 -18.46 -7.75 57.40
C ALA A 12 -17.18 -6.94 57.18
N THR A 13 -16.06 -7.62 57.06
CA THR A 13 -14.82 -7.02 56.59
C THR A 13 -14.95 -6.73 55.09
N ALA A 14 -15.16 -5.46 54.74
CA ALA A 14 -15.12 -4.97 53.37
C ALA A 14 -13.66 -4.98 52.90
N SER A 15 -13.27 -5.99 52.15
CA SER A 15 -12.02 -6.01 51.40
C SER A 15 -12.16 -5.05 50.21
N ILE A 16 -11.58 -3.87 50.34
CA ILE A 16 -11.41 -2.94 49.24
C ILE A 16 -10.31 -3.51 48.32
N LEU A 17 -10.70 -4.20 47.27
CA LEU A 17 -9.82 -4.54 46.15
C LEU A 17 -9.54 -3.25 45.38
N LEU A 18 -8.41 -2.61 45.68
CA LEU A 18 -7.84 -1.53 44.92
C LEU A 18 -7.29 -2.13 43.62
N SER A 19 -8.14 -2.25 42.61
CA SER A 19 -7.73 -2.60 41.24
C SER A 19 -6.91 -1.43 40.72
N ALA A 20 -5.58 -1.53 40.83
CA ALA A 20 -4.66 -0.64 40.12
C ALA A 20 -4.85 -0.85 38.63
N LEU A 21 -5.63 0.00 38.00
CA LEU A 21 -5.75 0.13 36.58
C LEU A 21 -4.40 0.63 36.07
N ILE A 22 -3.49 -0.28 35.76
CA ILE A 22 -2.27 0.04 35.01
C ILE A 22 -2.73 0.34 33.60
N ALA A 23 -3.10 1.59 33.34
CA ALA A 23 -3.18 2.14 32.02
C ALA A 23 -1.76 2.12 31.46
N THR A 24 -1.41 1.04 30.76
CA THR A 24 -0.27 1.05 29.84
C THR A 24 -0.63 2.02 28.72
N SER A 25 -0.42 3.31 28.98
CA SER A 25 -0.29 4.30 27.94
C SER A 25 0.85 3.78 27.07
N ALA A 26 0.53 3.29 25.89
CA ALA A 26 1.53 3.13 24.84
C ALA A 26 2.07 4.54 24.60
N ALA A 27 3.20 4.85 25.23
CA ALA A 27 3.87 6.11 25.02
C ALA A 27 4.09 6.23 23.51
N GLN A 28 3.38 7.14 22.87
CA GLN A 28 3.68 7.48 21.48
C GLN A 28 5.16 7.85 21.46
N LYS A 29 5.96 7.08 20.70
CA LYS A 29 7.37 7.36 20.50
C LYS A 29 7.43 8.77 19.89
N VAL A 30 7.78 9.75 20.71
CA VAL A 30 7.99 11.12 20.22
C VAL A 30 9.29 11.12 19.48
N ASP A 31 9.25 11.49 18.21
CA ASP A 31 10.45 11.60 17.39
C ASP A 31 11.42 12.62 17.99
N PRO A 32 12.72 12.36 17.94
CA PRO A 32 13.72 13.38 18.24
C PRO A 32 13.47 14.64 17.37
N PRO A 33 13.69 15.84 17.91
CA PRO A 33 13.44 17.09 17.17
C PRO A 33 14.06 17.13 15.77
N GLN A 34 15.22 16.52 15.60
CA GLN A 34 15.94 16.46 14.31
C GLN A 34 15.17 15.57 13.30
N ILE A 35 14.70 14.39 13.73
CA ILE A 35 13.87 13.50 12.90
C ILE A 35 12.55 14.19 12.53
N HIS A 36 11.94 14.89 13.48
CA HIS A 36 10.72 15.62 13.22
C HIS A 36 10.89 16.70 12.15
N ALA A 37 11.98 17.51 12.23
CA ALA A 37 12.30 18.51 11.22
C ALA A 37 12.55 17.89 9.84
N ALA A 38 13.27 16.77 9.77
CA ALA A 38 13.53 16.05 8.53
C ALA A 38 12.23 15.50 7.90
N ARG A 39 11.32 14.95 8.70
CA ARG A 39 9.99 14.48 8.24
C ARG A 39 9.11 15.64 7.75
N GLN A 40 9.20 16.81 8.38
CA GLN A 40 8.49 18.00 7.88
C GLN A 40 9.03 18.44 6.50
N ALA A 41 10.35 18.40 6.28
CA ALA A 41 10.95 18.68 4.99
C ALA A 41 10.50 17.67 3.91
N LEU A 42 10.45 16.36 4.23
CA LEU A 42 9.88 15.32 3.36
C LEU A 42 8.41 15.63 2.98
N ALA A 43 7.58 15.93 3.97
CA ALA A 43 6.18 16.26 3.75
C ALA A 43 5.99 17.51 2.89
N ALA A 44 6.92 18.46 2.98
CA ALA A 44 6.99 19.65 2.15
C ALA A 44 7.63 19.40 0.76
N LYS A 45 8.01 18.15 0.44
CA LYS A 45 8.73 17.74 -0.78
C LYS A 45 10.08 18.45 -0.96
N GLN A 46 10.68 18.90 0.11
CA GLN A 46 12.03 19.48 0.15
C GLN A 46 13.06 18.33 0.33
N TYR A 47 13.12 17.44 -0.65
CA TYR A 47 13.80 16.15 -0.53
C TYR A 47 15.29 16.31 -0.24
N GLN A 48 16.01 17.19 -0.94
CA GLN A 48 17.44 17.45 -0.69
C GLN A 48 17.68 17.90 0.75
N HIS A 49 16.84 18.81 1.25
CA HIS A 49 16.96 19.30 2.63
C HIS A 49 16.61 18.22 3.66
N ALA A 50 15.61 17.37 3.36
CA ALA A 50 15.26 16.24 4.20
C ALA A 50 16.41 15.23 4.31
N GLU A 51 17.04 14.88 3.19
CA GLU A 51 18.21 14.00 3.14
C GLU A 51 19.34 14.53 4.01
N GLU A 52 19.71 15.82 3.86
CA GLU A 52 20.75 16.46 4.69
C GLU A 52 20.47 16.35 6.18
N LEU A 53 19.22 16.58 6.60
CA LEU A 53 18.80 16.49 8.00
C LEU A 53 18.86 15.07 8.53
N PHE A 54 18.37 14.09 7.77
CA PHE A 54 18.44 12.68 8.16
C PHE A 54 19.88 12.18 8.20
N ALA A 55 20.71 12.51 7.20
CA ALA A 55 22.12 12.15 7.16
C ALA A 55 22.91 12.73 8.34
N ALA A 56 22.64 13.99 8.70
CA ALA A 56 23.24 14.62 9.88
C ALA A 56 22.84 13.89 11.18
N TYR A 57 21.61 13.43 11.27
CA TYR A 57 21.12 12.66 12.41
C TYR A 57 21.76 11.27 12.48
N VAL A 58 21.77 10.51 11.37
CA VAL A 58 22.37 9.16 11.29
C VAL A 58 23.88 9.21 11.59
N LYS A 59 24.58 10.25 11.19
CA LYS A 59 26.01 10.45 11.51
C LYS A 59 26.27 10.41 13.02
N THR A 60 25.35 10.90 13.84
CA THR A 60 25.46 10.89 15.30
C THR A 60 24.75 9.72 15.96
N HIS A 61 23.89 9.02 15.22
CA HIS A 61 23.10 7.87 15.66
C HIS A 61 23.19 6.75 14.63
N PRO A 62 24.38 6.15 14.40
CA PRO A 62 24.56 5.12 13.38
C PRO A 62 23.68 3.91 13.67
N GLY A 63 23.08 3.34 12.61
CA GLY A 63 22.13 2.23 12.72
C GLY A 63 20.73 2.64 13.18
N ASN A 64 20.41 3.93 13.19
CA ASN A 64 19.06 4.38 13.47
C ASN A 64 18.15 4.16 12.26
N ILE A 65 17.25 3.19 12.39
CA ILE A 65 16.35 2.72 11.31
C ILE A 65 15.43 3.85 10.79
N ASP A 66 14.88 4.67 11.69
CA ASP A 66 14.01 5.80 11.28
C ASP A 66 14.79 6.86 10.47
N GLY A 67 16.09 7.02 10.75
CA GLY A 67 16.96 7.92 10.01
C GLY A 67 17.38 7.36 8.65
N GLU A 68 17.76 6.08 8.59
CA GLU A 68 18.14 5.41 7.35
C GLU A 68 16.93 5.29 6.40
N GLU A 69 15.77 4.94 6.92
CA GLU A 69 14.51 4.93 6.14
C GLU A 69 14.19 6.32 5.59
N GLY A 70 14.33 7.36 6.43
CA GLY A 70 14.10 8.74 6.00
C GLY A 70 15.07 9.24 4.93
N ILE A 71 16.36 8.81 4.95
CA ILE A 71 17.29 9.05 3.83
C ILE A 71 16.75 8.40 2.57
N GLY A 72 16.38 7.12 2.63
CA GLY A 72 15.81 6.39 1.49
C GLY A 72 14.56 7.05 0.92
N ASP A 73 13.68 7.58 1.77
CA ASP A 73 12.48 8.32 1.34
C ASP A 73 12.82 9.62 0.61
N ALA A 74 13.87 10.32 1.07
CA ALA A 74 14.35 11.54 0.42
C ALA A 74 14.97 11.24 -0.95
N GLU A 75 15.85 10.23 -1.02
CA GLU A 75 16.47 9.74 -2.25
C GLU A 75 15.42 9.23 -3.26
N LEU A 76 14.38 8.50 -2.79
CA LEU A 76 13.25 8.11 -3.62
C LEU A 76 12.54 9.33 -4.20
N GLY A 77 12.31 10.37 -3.38
CA GLY A 77 11.71 11.63 -3.82
C GLY A 77 12.57 12.42 -4.82
N LEU A 78 13.88 12.24 -4.79
CA LEU A 78 14.85 12.79 -5.74
C LEU A 78 15.01 11.92 -7.00
N HIS A 79 14.33 10.77 -7.07
CA HIS A 79 14.50 9.74 -8.12
C HIS A 79 15.91 9.11 -8.15
N GLU A 80 16.61 9.12 -7.03
CA GLU A 80 17.93 8.49 -6.84
C GLU A 80 17.74 7.04 -6.38
N TYR A 81 17.16 6.23 -7.30
CA TYR A 81 16.62 4.90 -6.98
C TYR A 81 17.69 3.91 -6.48
N GLU A 82 18.90 3.92 -7.04
CA GLU A 82 19.98 3.05 -6.58
C GLU A 82 20.44 3.38 -5.15
N ALA A 83 20.47 4.68 -4.81
CA ALA A 83 20.79 5.12 -3.45
C ALA A 83 19.67 4.71 -2.48
N ALA A 84 18.42 5.01 -2.79
CA ALA A 84 17.26 4.62 -2.00
C ALA A 84 17.20 3.10 -1.75
N GLU A 85 17.53 2.28 -2.76
CA GLU A 85 17.63 0.83 -2.59
C GLU A 85 18.60 0.43 -1.49
N ILE A 86 19.79 1.04 -1.47
CA ILE A 86 20.83 0.75 -0.47
C ILE A 86 20.29 1.03 0.93
N GLN A 87 19.63 2.16 1.13
CA GLN A 87 19.07 2.52 2.44
C GLN A 87 17.97 1.54 2.87
N TYR A 88 17.00 1.27 2.00
CA TYR A 88 15.92 0.36 2.36
C TYR A 88 16.39 -1.07 2.59
N ARG A 89 17.40 -1.55 1.83
CA ARG A 89 18.01 -2.86 2.09
C ARG A 89 18.77 -2.92 3.41
N SER A 90 19.42 -1.84 3.83
CA SER A 90 20.00 -1.71 5.17
C SER A 90 18.91 -1.84 6.24
N VAL A 91 17.82 -1.10 6.09
CA VAL A 91 16.67 -1.12 7.01
C VAL A 91 16.07 -2.53 7.12
N VAL A 92 15.75 -3.20 6.02
CA VAL A 92 15.14 -4.53 6.06
C VAL A 92 16.11 -5.62 6.54
N SER A 93 17.42 -5.43 6.35
CA SER A 93 18.45 -6.31 6.92
C SER A 93 18.50 -6.20 8.44
N ALA A 94 18.40 -4.98 8.98
CA ALA A 94 18.38 -4.74 10.42
C ALA A 94 17.03 -5.12 11.05
N GLN A 95 15.93 -4.88 10.35
CA GLN A 95 14.57 -5.14 10.82
C GLN A 95 13.72 -5.76 9.70
N PRO A 96 13.69 -7.10 9.57
CA PRO A 96 13.00 -7.80 8.48
C PRO A 96 11.47 -7.63 8.42
N GLU A 97 10.85 -7.09 9.45
CA GLU A 97 9.41 -6.78 9.48
C GLU A 97 9.12 -5.26 9.35
N PHE A 98 10.07 -4.49 8.84
CA PHE A 98 9.85 -3.07 8.57
C PHE A 98 9.14 -2.90 7.21
N TRP A 99 7.83 -3.15 7.21
CA TRP A 99 7.01 -3.27 6.00
C TRP A 99 6.99 -2.03 5.10
N ILE A 100 7.22 -0.85 5.66
CA ILE A 100 7.31 0.39 4.88
C ILE A 100 8.50 0.33 3.93
N ALA A 101 9.67 -0.09 4.40
CA ALA A 101 10.85 -0.23 3.55
C ALA A 101 10.64 -1.30 2.46
N HIS A 102 9.97 -2.41 2.76
CA HIS A 102 9.60 -3.39 1.73
C HIS A 102 8.66 -2.82 0.66
N LYS A 103 7.69 -1.98 1.05
CA LYS A 103 6.82 -1.30 0.08
C LYS A 103 7.59 -0.33 -0.81
N ASN A 104 8.50 0.43 -0.22
CA ASN A 104 9.33 1.37 -0.96
C ASN A 104 10.32 0.64 -1.88
N LEU A 105 10.86 -0.52 -1.45
CA LEU A 105 11.65 -1.39 -2.32
C LEU A 105 10.85 -1.84 -3.56
N VAL A 106 9.58 -2.19 -3.44
CA VAL A 106 8.74 -2.51 -4.61
C VAL A 106 8.77 -1.37 -5.63
N ILE A 107 8.60 -0.13 -5.19
CA ILE A 107 8.61 1.04 -6.09
C ILE A 107 9.99 1.24 -6.73
N VAL A 108 11.04 1.14 -5.93
CA VAL A 108 12.42 1.27 -6.38
C VAL A 108 12.79 0.20 -7.40
N GLU A 109 12.45 -1.06 -7.13
CA GLU A 109 12.74 -2.18 -8.04
C GLU A 109 11.98 -2.06 -9.37
N ALA A 110 10.74 -1.54 -9.34
CA ALA A 110 9.99 -1.23 -10.56
C ALA A 110 10.67 -0.13 -11.38
N ALA A 111 11.14 0.94 -10.72
CA ALA A 111 11.84 2.05 -11.37
C ALA A 111 13.16 1.61 -12.00
N LEU A 112 13.88 0.69 -11.35
CA LEU A 112 15.14 0.08 -11.83
C LEU A 112 14.92 -1.08 -12.81
N ALA A 113 13.66 -1.43 -13.12
CA ALA A 113 13.29 -2.58 -13.96
C ALA A 113 13.86 -3.92 -13.45
N ARG A 114 14.02 -4.07 -12.14
CA ARG A 114 14.51 -5.29 -11.48
C ARG A 114 13.35 -6.23 -11.14
N TRP A 115 12.71 -6.77 -12.15
CA TRP A 115 11.43 -7.49 -12.03
C TRP A 115 11.48 -8.71 -11.12
N GLY A 116 12.61 -9.40 -11.03
CA GLY A 116 12.79 -10.53 -10.10
C GLY A 116 12.76 -10.12 -8.63
N GLU A 117 13.38 -9.01 -8.28
CA GLU A 117 13.38 -8.40 -6.96
C GLU A 117 12.00 -7.83 -6.63
N PHE A 118 11.42 -7.09 -7.56
CA PHE A 118 10.07 -6.56 -7.49
C PHE A 118 9.03 -7.64 -7.14
N ASP A 119 9.03 -8.78 -7.85
CA ASP A 119 8.09 -9.88 -7.58
C ASP A 119 8.34 -10.54 -6.23
N ARG A 120 9.61 -10.63 -5.78
CA ARG A 120 9.96 -11.18 -4.47
C ARG A 120 9.43 -10.30 -3.33
N GLU A 121 9.65 -8.99 -3.39
CA GLU A 121 9.17 -8.04 -2.38
C GLU A 121 7.64 -8.04 -2.32
N ARG A 122 6.96 -8.04 -3.47
CA ARG A 122 5.49 -8.14 -3.54
C ARG A 122 4.97 -9.45 -2.93
N ALA A 123 5.61 -10.58 -3.24
CA ALA A 123 5.23 -11.88 -2.67
C ALA A 123 5.40 -11.90 -1.15
N LEU A 124 6.48 -11.30 -0.63
CA LEU A 124 6.74 -11.17 0.80
C LEU A 124 5.67 -10.33 1.50
N LEU A 125 5.32 -9.17 0.96
CA LEU A 125 4.26 -8.31 1.48
C LEU A 125 2.89 -8.99 1.46
N ARG A 126 2.56 -9.69 0.37
CA ARG A 126 1.32 -10.47 0.24
C ARG A 126 1.25 -11.57 1.30
N GLY A 127 2.34 -12.33 1.48
CA GLY A 127 2.44 -13.35 2.52
C GLY A 127 2.32 -12.79 3.93
N ALA A 128 2.91 -11.62 4.21
CA ALA A 128 2.80 -10.94 5.49
C ALA A 128 1.35 -10.54 5.79
N ARG A 129 0.62 -10.00 4.81
CA ARG A 129 -0.82 -9.68 4.93
C ARG A 129 -1.65 -10.92 5.23
N GLN A 130 -1.46 -12.00 4.48
CA GLN A 130 -2.19 -13.26 4.67
C GLN A 130 -2.00 -13.84 6.08
N ARG A 131 -0.83 -13.64 6.67
CA ARG A 131 -0.54 -14.07 8.06
C ARG A 131 -1.02 -13.08 9.12
N GLY A 132 -1.52 -11.91 8.73
CA GLY A 132 -1.84 -10.83 9.67
C GLY A 132 -0.61 -10.32 10.43
N ALA A 133 0.51 -10.18 9.74
CA ALA A 133 1.77 -9.74 10.35
C ALA A 133 1.60 -8.38 11.04
N ARG A 134 2.21 -8.24 12.22
CA ARG A 134 2.14 -6.99 12.99
C ARG A 134 2.75 -5.83 12.22
N GLY A 135 2.07 -4.69 12.20
CA GLY A 135 2.57 -3.46 11.57
C GLY A 135 2.39 -3.41 10.05
N ILE A 136 1.90 -4.50 9.42
CA ILE A 136 1.56 -4.42 8.01
C ILE A 136 0.24 -3.66 7.82
N ASP A 137 0.22 -2.84 6.80
CA ASP A 137 -1.00 -2.12 6.41
C ASP A 137 -2.03 -3.10 5.82
N THR A 138 -3.29 -2.95 6.24
CA THR A 138 -4.42 -3.76 5.78
C THR A 138 -5.24 -3.08 4.69
N ARG A 139 -4.72 -2.02 4.07
CA ARG A 139 -5.39 -1.38 2.93
C ARG A 139 -5.65 -2.38 1.82
N GLU A 140 -6.70 -2.13 1.04
CA GLU A 140 -7.11 -2.98 -0.08
C GLU A 140 -6.10 -2.96 -1.24
N SER A 141 -5.27 -1.89 -1.33
CA SER A 141 -4.29 -1.71 -2.39
C SER A 141 -3.03 -0.99 -1.91
N ASP A 142 -1.90 -1.26 -2.57
CA ASP A 142 -0.66 -0.51 -2.42
C ASP A 142 -0.21 0.09 -3.76
N VAL A 143 0.50 1.22 -3.69
CA VAL A 143 1.26 1.73 -4.82
C VAL A 143 2.45 0.80 -5.03
N ILE A 144 2.62 0.30 -6.26
CA ILE A 144 3.69 -0.64 -6.63
C ILE A 144 4.66 -0.08 -7.67
N ASP A 145 4.24 0.95 -8.41
CA ASP A 145 5.06 1.58 -9.44
C ASP A 145 4.59 3.02 -9.67
N THR A 146 5.50 3.87 -10.13
CA THR A 146 5.21 5.20 -10.66
C THR A 146 6.08 5.45 -11.87
N PHE A 147 5.55 6.09 -12.89
CA PHE A 147 6.33 6.46 -14.08
C PHE A 147 5.78 7.69 -14.77
N ASP A 148 6.65 8.37 -15.50
CA ASP A 148 6.29 9.51 -16.34
C ASP A 148 6.27 9.12 -17.81
N VAL A 149 5.22 9.51 -18.49
CA VAL A 149 5.09 9.35 -19.94
C VAL A 149 4.41 10.58 -20.54
N ARG A 150 5.00 11.18 -21.54
CA ARG A 150 4.49 12.40 -22.24
C ARG A 150 4.24 13.61 -21.29
N GLY A 151 4.97 13.71 -20.19
CA GLY A 151 4.77 14.73 -19.16
C GLY A 151 3.60 14.46 -18.22
N GLU A 152 3.01 13.29 -18.29
CA GLU A 152 1.97 12.79 -17.40
C GLU A 152 2.58 11.88 -16.33
N HIS A 153 2.29 12.13 -15.07
CA HIS A 153 2.72 11.28 -13.95
C HIS A 153 1.64 10.22 -13.66
N TRP A 154 2.02 8.97 -13.77
CA TRP A 154 1.14 7.82 -13.56
C TRP A 154 1.51 7.09 -12.28
N ILE A 155 0.50 6.69 -11.50
CA ILE A 155 0.62 5.89 -10.29
C ILE A 155 -0.05 4.55 -10.53
N VAL A 156 0.64 3.47 -10.16
CA VAL A 156 0.11 2.11 -10.30
C VAL A 156 -0.23 1.54 -8.93
N ARG A 157 -1.46 1.07 -8.78
CA ARG A 157 -1.93 0.37 -7.59
C ARG A 157 -2.18 -1.10 -7.86
N GLU A 158 -1.69 -1.95 -6.98
CA GLU A 158 -2.07 -3.36 -6.94
C GLU A 158 -3.14 -3.59 -5.89
N TYR A 159 -4.19 -4.35 -6.24
CA TYR A 159 -5.24 -4.78 -5.34
C TYR A 159 -4.99 -6.22 -4.88
N TYR A 160 -5.11 -6.47 -3.57
CA TYR A 160 -4.79 -7.77 -2.97
C TYR A 160 -5.97 -8.72 -2.94
N GLU A 161 -7.16 -8.16 -2.84
CA GLU A 161 -8.42 -8.91 -2.87
C GLU A 161 -9.37 -8.30 -3.90
N PRO A 162 -10.30 -9.11 -4.43
CA PRO A 162 -11.33 -8.58 -5.30
C PRO A 162 -12.16 -7.53 -4.56
N VAL A 163 -12.07 -6.28 -4.99
CA VAL A 163 -12.89 -5.22 -4.43
C VAL A 163 -14.30 -5.36 -5.00
N GLY A 164 -15.20 -5.86 -4.18
CA GLY A 164 -16.57 -6.12 -4.58
C GLY A 164 -16.68 -7.25 -5.59
N ARG A 165 -17.31 -6.99 -6.75
CA ARG A 165 -17.47 -7.96 -7.85
C ARG A 165 -16.46 -7.80 -8.98
N SER A 166 -15.57 -6.82 -8.87
CA SER A 166 -14.53 -6.56 -9.85
C SER A 166 -13.25 -7.23 -9.42
N LEU A 167 -12.68 -8.05 -10.29
CA LEU A 167 -11.38 -8.66 -10.11
C LEU A 167 -10.31 -7.76 -10.74
N THR A 168 -10.30 -6.50 -10.35
CA THR A 168 -9.25 -5.57 -10.73
C THR A 168 -7.95 -5.98 -10.04
N ARG A 169 -6.90 -6.22 -10.82
CA ARG A 169 -5.57 -6.55 -10.30
C ARG A 169 -4.72 -5.31 -10.17
N TYR A 170 -4.68 -4.49 -11.22
CA TYR A 170 -3.91 -3.24 -11.26
C TYR A 170 -4.78 -2.10 -11.74
N ASN A 171 -4.62 -0.92 -11.13
CA ASN A 171 -5.05 0.35 -11.67
C ASN A 171 -3.83 1.23 -11.97
N PHE A 172 -3.79 1.78 -13.16
CA PHE A 172 -2.86 2.80 -13.60
C PHE A 172 -3.62 4.11 -13.66
N GLU A 173 -3.26 5.05 -12.80
CA GLU A 173 -4.02 6.29 -12.58
C GLU A 173 -3.18 7.49 -13.00
N TYR A 174 -3.70 8.33 -13.90
CA TYR A 174 -3.14 9.63 -14.21
C TYR A 174 -3.84 10.72 -13.42
N PHE A 175 -3.04 11.51 -12.71
CA PHE A 175 -3.54 12.64 -11.92
C PHE A 175 -3.27 13.95 -12.64
N GLY A 176 -4.33 14.76 -12.83
CA GLY A 176 -4.19 16.10 -13.36
C GLY A 176 -3.52 17.06 -12.35
N PRO A 177 -3.21 18.30 -12.81
CA PRO A 177 -2.59 19.32 -11.95
C PRO A 177 -3.41 19.69 -10.71
N ASP A 178 -4.71 19.43 -10.72
CA ASP A 178 -5.65 19.63 -9.60
C ASP A 178 -5.67 18.44 -8.61
N GLY A 179 -4.82 17.45 -8.79
CA GLY A 179 -4.74 16.25 -7.97
C GLY A 179 -5.90 15.27 -8.13
N ARG A 180 -6.74 15.43 -9.17
CA ARG A 180 -7.82 14.49 -9.47
C ARG A 180 -7.40 13.49 -10.53
N VAL A 181 -7.90 12.25 -10.40
CA VAL A 181 -7.75 11.24 -11.44
C VAL A 181 -8.45 11.72 -12.70
N ARG A 182 -7.72 11.82 -13.80
CA ARG A 182 -8.22 12.21 -15.13
C ARG A 182 -8.60 11.01 -15.95
N ASP A 183 -7.66 10.08 -16.04
CA ASP A 183 -7.81 8.86 -16.81
C ASP A 183 -7.25 7.71 -15.99
N TYR A 184 -7.76 6.52 -16.22
CA TYR A 184 -7.19 5.32 -15.64
C TYR A 184 -7.26 4.16 -16.63
N VAL A 185 -6.35 3.21 -16.43
CA VAL A 185 -6.32 1.93 -17.12
C VAL A 185 -6.35 0.85 -16.05
N SER A 186 -7.16 -0.17 -16.25
CA SER A 186 -7.28 -1.30 -15.33
C SER A 186 -6.88 -2.60 -16.00
N LEU A 187 -6.12 -3.44 -15.29
CA LEU A 187 -6.04 -4.87 -15.60
C LEU A 187 -7.13 -5.58 -14.80
N GLU A 188 -8.08 -6.13 -15.50
CA GLU A 188 -9.26 -6.76 -14.91
C GLU A 188 -9.45 -8.18 -15.48
N SER A 189 -10.17 -9.04 -14.75
CA SER A 189 -10.67 -10.27 -15.39
C SER A 189 -11.61 -9.91 -16.54
N ALA A 190 -11.53 -10.63 -17.64
CA ALA A 190 -12.38 -10.39 -18.82
C ALA A 190 -13.88 -10.49 -18.48
N GLU A 191 -14.24 -11.31 -17.51
CA GLU A 191 -15.62 -11.42 -17.01
C GLU A 191 -16.07 -10.13 -16.28
N ALA A 192 -15.19 -9.50 -15.50
CA ALA A 192 -15.49 -8.24 -14.82
C ALA A 192 -15.68 -7.09 -15.82
N ALA A 193 -14.79 -6.99 -16.82
CA ALA A 193 -14.90 -6.00 -17.87
C ALA A 193 -16.23 -6.11 -18.64
N HIS A 194 -16.66 -7.32 -18.98
CA HIS A 194 -17.94 -7.55 -19.66
C HIS A 194 -19.15 -7.10 -18.81
N ARG A 195 -19.09 -7.31 -17.49
CA ARG A 195 -20.16 -6.86 -16.56
C ARG A 195 -20.20 -5.33 -16.38
N ALA A 196 -19.05 -4.66 -16.39
CA ALA A 196 -18.99 -3.20 -16.29
C ALA A 196 -19.58 -2.50 -17.51
N LEU A 197 -19.49 -3.13 -18.68
CA LEU A 197 -19.98 -2.62 -19.96
C LEU A 197 -21.47 -2.91 -20.21
N THR A 198 -22.07 -3.85 -19.45
CA THR A 198 -23.52 -4.14 -19.52
C THR A 198 -24.20 -3.64 -18.26
N PRO A 199 -24.87 -2.47 -18.28
CA PRO A 199 -25.68 -2.02 -17.17
C PRO A 199 -26.84 -3.00 -16.97
N SER A 200 -26.71 -3.87 -15.98
CA SER A 200 -27.79 -4.79 -15.61
C SER A 200 -28.77 -4.07 -14.69
N PRO A 201 -30.06 -3.95 -15.04
CA PRO A 201 -31.04 -3.43 -14.12
C PRO A 201 -31.26 -4.44 -13.00
N ASN A 202 -30.99 -4.01 -11.76
CA ASN A 202 -31.44 -4.58 -10.49
C ASN A 202 -31.70 -6.11 -10.46
N VAL A 203 -30.67 -6.90 -10.20
CA VAL A 203 -30.87 -8.27 -9.69
C VAL A 203 -30.00 -8.45 -8.46
N LEU A 204 -30.60 -8.24 -7.29
CA LEU A 204 -30.14 -8.77 -6.01
C LEU A 204 -30.34 -10.30 -6.04
N ILE A 205 -29.37 -11.03 -6.53
CA ILE A 205 -29.34 -12.48 -6.36
C ILE A 205 -28.33 -12.76 -5.25
N GLY A 206 -28.83 -13.30 -4.13
CA GLY A 206 -27.98 -13.91 -3.11
C GLY A 206 -27.20 -15.08 -3.74
N VAL A 207 -25.91 -14.88 -3.94
CA VAL A 207 -25.03 -15.91 -4.49
C VAL A 207 -24.42 -16.66 -3.33
N ALA A 208 -24.73 -17.96 -3.22
CA ALA A 208 -23.96 -18.89 -2.41
C ALA A 208 -22.48 -18.87 -2.87
N PRO A 209 -21.50 -19.14 -1.96
CA PRO A 209 -20.11 -19.20 -2.33
C PRO A 209 -19.92 -20.29 -3.39
N ARG A 210 -19.83 -19.86 -4.64
CA ARG A 210 -19.35 -20.71 -5.72
C ARG A 210 -17.84 -20.78 -5.57
N THR A 211 -17.28 -21.98 -5.60
CA THR A 211 -15.90 -22.22 -5.97
C THR A 211 -15.74 -21.63 -7.38
N GLU A 212 -15.19 -20.42 -7.46
CA GLU A 212 -15.04 -19.74 -8.73
C GLU A 212 -14.11 -20.55 -9.63
N PRO A 213 -14.50 -20.82 -10.88
CA PRO A 213 -13.58 -21.38 -11.85
C PRO A 213 -12.38 -20.43 -11.94
N ALA A 214 -11.17 -20.99 -12.01
CA ALA A 214 -9.96 -20.20 -12.16
C ALA A 214 -10.16 -19.21 -13.32
N ILE A 215 -10.03 -17.91 -13.03
CA ILE A 215 -10.17 -16.87 -14.02
C ILE A 215 -9.06 -17.07 -15.04
N LYS A 216 -9.41 -17.32 -16.28
CA LYS A 216 -8.46 -17.65 -17.32
C LYS A 216 -8.03 -16.46 -18.16
N ASP A 217 -8.88 -15.43 -18.24
CA ASP A 217 -8.68 -14.32 -19.16
C ASP A 217 -8.65 -13.00 -18.42
N PHE A 218 -7.66 -12.17 -18.75
CA PHE A 218 -7.53 -10.80 -18.27
C PHE A 218 -7.57 -9.83 -19.45
N ALA A 219 -8.05 -8.62 -19.20
CA ALA A 219 -8.09 -7.53 -20.14
C ALA A 219 -7.46 -6.28 -19.55
N LEU A 220 -6.62 -5.61 -20.32
CA LEU A 220 -6.15 -4.27 -20.02
C LEU A 220 -7.11 -3.28 -20.69
N ASN A 221 -7.88 -2.55 -19.88
CA ASN A 221 -8.94 -1.65 -20.33
C ASN A 221 -8.60 -0.21 -19.96
N TYR A 222 -8.89 0.72 -20.87
CA TYR A 222 -8.79 2.16 -20.58
C TYR A 222 -10.16 2.77 -20.33
N TYR A 223 -10.19 3.76 -19.45
CA TYR A 223 -11.35 4.54 -19.06
C TYR A 223 -10.98 6.02 -19.07
N THR A 224 -11.55 6.75 -19.99
CA THR A 224 -11.46 8.21 -20.05
C THR A 224 -12.84 8.81 -19.76
N GLY A 225 -12.91 10.08 -19.43
CA GLY A 225 -14.20 10.71 -19.12
C GLY A 225 -15.25 10.63 -20.24
N LYS A 226 -14.87 10.23 -21.46
CA LYS A 226 -15.74 10.19 -22.65
C LYS A 226 -15.74 8.85 -23.39
N SER A 227 -14.77 7.97 -23.13
CA SER A 227 -14.63 6.71 -23.84
C SER A 227 -14.00 5.63 -22.98
N HIS A 228 -14.24 4.39 -23.34
CA HIS A 228 -13.62 3.21 -22.75
C HIS A 228 -13.36 2.18 -23.85
N GLY A 229 -12.44 1.27 -23.60
CA GLY A 229 -12.15 0.18 -24.53
C GLY A 229 -11.05 -0.73 -24.02
N THR A 230 -10.79 -1.78 -24.78
CA THR A 230 -9.76 -2.76 -24.46
C THR A 230 -8.48 -2.45 -25.23
N ILE A 231 -7.38 -2.32 -24.48
CA ILE A 231 -6.03 -2.17 -25.04
C ILE A 231 -5.49 -3.53 -25.49
N LYS A 232 -5.59 -4.53 -24.59
CA LYS A 232 -5.07 -5.88 -24.82
C LYS A 232 -5.81 -6.94 -24.03
N LEU A 233 -5.92 -8.15 -24.59
CA LEU A 233 -6.43 -9.34 -23.94
C LEU A 233 -5.27 -10.29 -23.59
N TYR A 234 -5.38 -10.94 -22.43
CA TYR A 234 -4.44 -11.96 -21.93
C TYR A 234 -5.20 -13.26 -21.67
N PRO A 235 -5.33 -14.14 -22.66
CA PRO A 235 -6.21 -15.32 -22.59
C PRO A 235 -5.62 -16.51 -21.82
N GLN A 236 -4.40 -16.39 -21.31
CA GLN A 236 -3.69 -17.49 -20.65
C GLN A 236 -3.51 -17.28 -19.13
N GLY A 237 -4.33 -16.45 -18.52
CA GLY A 237 -4.24 -16.12 -17.11
C GLY A 237 -3.67 -14.72 -16.83
N GLU A 238 -3.42 -14.46 -15.55
CA GLU A 238 -2.87 -13.18 -15.11
C GLU A 238 -1.45 -12.98 -15.69
N PRO A 239 -1.22 -11.90 -16.47
CA PRO A 239 0.11 -11.63 -17.04
C PRO A 239 1.06 -11.13 -15.95
N HIS A 240 2.36 -11.34 -16.14
CA HIS A 240 3.37 -10.67 -15.32
C HIS A 240 3.27 -9.16 -15.46
N TYR A 241 3.46 -8.44 -14.36
CA TYR A 241 3.34 -6.97 -14.32
C TYR A 241 4.21 -6.27 -15.37
N GLU A 242 5.42 -6.73 -15.57
CA GLU A 242 6.37 -6.23 -16.59
C GLU A 242 5.72 -6.15 -17.98
N HIS A 243 5.02 -7.21 -18.39
CA HIS A 243 4.35 -7.25 -19.70
C HIS A 243 3.18 -6.27 -19.77
N VAL A 244 2.38 -6.19 -18.72
CA VAL A 244 1.25 -5.23 -18.64
C VAL A 244 1.75 -3.80 -18.72
N ARG A 245 2.82 -3.47 -17.99
CA ARG A 245 3.47 -2.17 -18.01
C ARG A 245 4.01 -1.81 -19.40
N ALA A 246 4.67 -2.75 -20.04
CA ALA A 246 5.22 -2.55 -21.40
C ALA A 246 4.10 -2.30 -22.43
N ASP A 247 3.03 -3.07 -22.37
CA ASP A 247 1.87 -2.93 -23.26
C ASP A 247 1.17 -1.58 -23.04
N LEU A 248 0.99 -1.16 -21.79
CA LEU A 248 0.43 0.14 -21.46
C LEU A 248 1.31 1.29 -21.96
N LEU A 249 2.62 1.26 -21.71
CA LEU A 249 3.54 2.29 -22.16
C LEU A 249 3.59 2.39 -23.68
N HIS A 250 3.52 1.25 -24.38
CA HIS A 250 3.42 1.25 -25.85
C HIS A 250 2.12 1.93 -26.31
N TRP A 251 1.00 1.56 -25.72
CA TRP A 251 -0.30 2.14 -26.05
C TRP A 251 -0.33 3.65 -25.78
N LEU A 252 0.11 4.10 -24.60
CA LEU A 252 0.15 5.52 -24.23
C LEU A 252 1.00 6.35 -25.20
N ARG A 253 2.10 5.82 -25.71
CA ARG A 253 2.95 6.52 -26.69
C ARG A 253 2.31 6.64 -28.07
N THR A 254 1.46 5.70 -28.44
CA THR A 254 0.83 5.62 -29.77
C THR A 254 -0.56 6.22 -29.82
N HIS A 255 -1.22 6.36 -28.67
CA HIS A 255 -2.58 6.89 -28.55
C HIS A 255 -2.56 8.12 -27.64
N PRO A 256 -2.43 9.32 -28.19
CA PRO A 256 -2.45 10.55 -27.39
C PRO A 256 -3.78 10.63 -26.64
N THR A 257 -3.72 10.98 -25.36
CA THR A 257 -4.90 11.25 -24.56
C THR A 257 -5.73 12.31 -25.27
N PRO A 258 -7.05 12.14 -25.43
CA PRO A 258 -7.89 13.21 -25.97
C PRO A 258 -7.68 14.49 -25.16
N ALA A 259 -7.38 15.59 -25.80
CA ALA A 259 -7.29 16.89 -25.11
C ALA A 259 -8.57 17.15 -24.31
N PRO A 260 -8.47 17.78 -23.13
CA PRO A 260 -9.59 18.05 -22.23
C PRO A 260 -10.73 18.86 -22.86
#